data_d9e32bfaee4b2b808d410a699e0dc947
#
_entry.id   d9e32bfaee4b2b808d410a699e0dc947
#
_cell.length_a   1.000
_cell.length_b   1.000
_cell.length_c   1.000
_cell.angle_alpha   90.00
_cell.angle_beta   90.00
_cell.angle_gamma   90.00
#
_symmetry.space_group_name_H-M   'P 1'
#
loop_
_entity.id
_entity.type
_entity.pdbx_description
1 polymer ?
#
loop_
_entity_poly.entity_id
_entity_poly.type
_entity_poly.pdbx_seq_one_letter_code
_entity_poly.pdbx_strand_id
1 'polypeptide(L)'
;MAAAIGVCFAAAHYVINIINTNKARQSQVIMQIHAQFNNRQFWDDYFSYMEEEWTTVDEYRVRYEKGSTHEPQIVMWTTFESLGVLLAKKLIEVSAPYDLFDEFCFLFWDKASLLIEYKRSKVPDYGIWTEYLVKRMKEYHAAHPYSETLKQLSA
;
A
#
# COMPACT_ATOMS: atom_id res chain seq x y z
N MET A 1 35.43 35.05 -11.39
CA MET A 1 34.95 33.88 -12.14
C MET A 1 35.08 32.55 -11.36
N ALA A 2 36.22 32.23 -10.75
CA ALA A 2 36.43 31.00 -9.98
C ALA A 2 35.46 30.77 -8.82
N ALA A 3 35.10 31.82 -8.06
CA ALA A 3 34.16 31.73 -6.94
C ALA A 3 32.74 31.34 -7.37
N ALA A 4 32.24 31.83 -8.51
CA ALA A 4 30.92 31.48 -9.03
C ALA A 4 30.84 30.01 -9.45
N ILE A 5 31.90 29.47 -10.03
CA ILE A 5 31.99 28.06 -10.41
C ILE A 5 31.95 27.17 -9.15
N GLY A 6 32.70 27.55 -8.09
CA GLY A 6 32.67 26.80 -6.81
C GLY A 6 31.31 26.75 -6.17
N VAL A 7 30.54 27.85 -6.19
CA VAL A 7 29.17 27.89 -5.67
C VAL A 7 28.23 26.99 -6.48
N CYS A 8 28.37 26.96 -7.80
CA CYS A 8 27.53 26.04 -8.64
C CYS A 8 27.84 24.58 -8.36
N PHE A 9 29.11 24.19 -8.19
CA PHE A 9 29.49 22.82 -7.82
C PHE A 9 28.97 22.43 -6.44
N ALA A 10 29.09 23.32 -5.44
CA ALA A 10 28.55 23.05 -4.10
C ALA A 10 27.03 22.90 -4.11
N ALA A 11 26.31 23.76 -4.85
CA ALA A 11 24.86 23.63 -5.01
C ALA A 11 24.46 22.34 -5.70
N ALA A 12 25.14 21.97 -6.80
CA ALA A 12 24.86 20.69 -7.49
C ALA A 12 25.12 19.49 -6.58
N HIS A 13 26.24 19.46 -5.86
CA HIS A 13 26.56 18.40 -4.90
C HIS A 13 25.52 18.32 -3.78
N TYR A 14 25.03 19.44 -3.26
CA TYR A 14 23.99 19.49 -2.25
C TYR A 14 22.68 18.90 -2.76
N VAL A 15 22.25 19.25 -3.98
CA VAL A 15 21.05 18.70 -4.61
C VAL A 15 21.18 17.19 -4.80
N ILE A 16 22.32 16.70 -5.29
CA ILE A 16 22.57 15.26 -5.46
C ILE A 16 22.48 14.53 -4.11
N ASN A 17 23.06 15.11 -3.05
CA ASN A 17 22.98 14.51 -1.71
C ASN A 17 21.55 14.45 -1.17
N ILE A 18 20.73 15.48 -1.39
CA ILE A 18 19.31 15.46 -1.02
C ILE A 18 18.57 14.33 -1.76
N ILE A 19 18.78 14.22 -3.07
CA ILE A 19 18.13 13.17 -3.88
C ILE A 19 18.54 11.78 -3.38
N ASN A 20 19.83 11.55 -3.15
CA ASN A 20 20.33 10.27 -2.67
C ASN A 20 19.80 9.93 -1.25
N THR A 21 19.74 10.93 -0.37
CA THR A 21 19.18 10.75 0.99
C THR A 21 17.71 10.39 0.93
N ASN A 22 16.93 11.05 0.06
CA ASN A 22 15.51 10.74 -0.11
C ASN A 22 15.29 9.33 -0.67
N LYS A 23 16.09 8.92 -1.68
CA LYS A 23 16.05 7.54 -2.21
C LYS A 23 16.40 6.50 -1.14
N ALA A 24 17.43 6.76 -0.32
CA ALA A 24 17.80 5.87 0.78
C ALA A 24 16.66 5.72 1.81
N ARG A 25 15.99 6.82 2.17
CA ARG A 25 14.84 6.80 3.07
C ARG A 25 13.66 6.01 2.48
N GLN A 26 13.35 6.24 1.21
CA GLN A 26 12.30 5.47 0.53
C GLN A 26 12.61 3.97 0.52
N SER A 27 13.85 3.60 0.21
CA SER A 27 14.30 2.20 0.24
C SER A 27 14.17 1.60 1.64
N GLN A 28 14.50 2.33 2.70
CA GLN A 28 14.33 1.85 4.08
C GLN A 28 12.86 1.61 4.42
N VAL A 29 11.96 2.52 4.03
CA VAL A 29 10.52 2.37 4.26
C VAL A 29 10.00 1.14 3.52
N ILE A 30 10.39 0.95 2.25
CA ILE A 30 10.01 -0.22 1.45
C ILE A 30 10.51 -1.51 2.09
N MET A 31 11.76 -1.55 2.56
CA MET A 31 12.31 -2.72 3.24
C MET A 31 11.58 -3.04 4.55
N GLN A 32 11.18 -2.03 5.32
CA GLN A 32 10.38 -2.22 6.53
C GLN A 32 8.98 -2.78 6.20
N ILE A 33 8.34 -2.23 5.17
CA ILE A 33 7.06 -2.73 4.66
C ILE A 33 7.23 -4.19 4.23
N HIS A 34 8.22 -4.49 3.38
CA HIS A 34 8.50 -5.85 2.93
C HIS A 34 8.73 -6.82 4.10
N ALA A 35 9.44 -6.40 5.15
CA ALA A 35 9.66 -7.21 6.33
C ALA A 35 8.36 -7.52 7.10
N GLN A 36 7.40 -6.60 7.14
CA GLN A 36 6.07 -6.85 7.73
C GLN A 36 5.27 -7.86 6.92
N PHE A 37 5.33 -7.78 5.59
CA PHE A 37 4.65 -8.73 4.71
C PHE A 37 5.35 -10.08 4.60
N ASN A 38 6.66 -10.14 4.82
CA ASN A 38 7.40 -11.40 4.86
C ASN A 38 7.20 -12.14 6.21
N ASN A 39 6.02 -11.99 6.79
CA ASN A 39 5.61 -12.61 8.03
C ASN A 39 4.51 -13.64 7.73
N ARG A 40 4.75 -14.90 8.14
CA ARG A 40 3.80 -16.00 7.97
C ARG A 40 2.43 -15.67 8.54
N GLN A 41 2.36 -15.04 9.71
CA GLN A 41 1.10 -14.68 10.35
C GLN A 41 0.25 -13.75 9.49
N PHE A 42 0.89 -12.77 8.79
CA PHE A 42 0.18 -11.90 7.86
C PHE A 42 -0.53 -12.69 6.76
N TRP A 43 0.16 -13.67 6.16
CA TRP A 43 -0.42 -14.47 5.09
C TRP A 43 -1.47 -15.46 5.59
N ASP A 44 -1.25 -16.06 6.77
CA ASP A 44 -2.25 -16.91 7.42
C ASP A 44 -3.53 -16.11 7.68
N ASP A 45 -3.43 -14.86 8.17
CA ASP A 45 -4.56 -13.96 8.39
C ASP A 45 -5.22 -13.53 7.06
N TYR A 46 -4.42 -13.20 6.04
CA TYR A 46 -4.92 -12.82 4.72
C TYR A 46 -5.76 -13.94 4.10
N PHE A 47 -5.20 -15.14 4.01
CA PHE A 47 -5.90 -16.27 3.41
C PHE A 47 -7.12 -16.68 4.26
N SER A 48 -7.01 -16.68 5.59
CA SER A 48 -8.15 -16.93 6.47
C SER A 48 -9.30 -15.96 6.18
N TYR A 49 -9.01 -14.67 6.06
CA TYR A 49 -10.03 -13.67 5.69
C TYR A 49 -10.58 -13.89 4.28
N MET A 50 -9.72 -14.22 3.31
CA MET A 50 -10.16 -14.45 1.92
C MET A 50 -11.01 -15.71 1.77
N GLU A 51 -10.85 -16.73 2.63
CA GLU A 51 -11.63 -17.94 2.68
C GLU A 51 -12.99 -17.76 3.40
N GLU A 52 -13.18 -16.68 4.17
CA GLU A 52 -14.47 -16.40 4.81
C GLU A 52 -15.58 -16.25 3.77
N GLU A 53 -16.66 -17.04 3.91
CA GLU A 53 -17.81 -16.99 3.03
C GLU A 53 -18.95 -16.17 3.64
N TRP A 54 -19.22 -15.01 3.07
CA TRP A 54 -20.34 -14.13 3.39
C TRP A 54 -20.72 -13.26 2.19
N THR A 55 -22.00 -12.97 2.06
CA THR A 55 -22.54 -12.14 0.98
C THR A 55 -23.18 -10.85 1.50
N THR A 56 -23.48 -10.82 2.79
CA THR A 56 -24.05 -9.64 3.46
C THR A 56 -23.27 -9.28 4.71
N VAL A 57 -23.36 -8.02 5.10
CA VAL A 57 -22.75 -7.53 6.35
C VAL A 57 -23.31 -8.25 7.58
N ASP A 58 -24.61 -8.57 7.58
CA ASP A 58 -25.24 -9.25 8.71
C ASP A 58 -24.75 -10.69 8.85
N GLU A 59 -24.53 -11.41 7.74
CA GLU A 59 -23.86 -12.72 7.78
C GLU A 59 -22.47 -12.64 8.36
N TYR A 60 -21.67 -11.67 7.90
CA TYR A 60 -20.33 -11.43 8.43
C TYR A 60 -20.37 -11.18 9.94
N ARG A 61 -21.24 -10.29 10.40
CA ARG A 61 -21.38 -9.94 11.82
C ARG A 61 -21.78 -11.12 12.70
N VAL A 62 -22.68 -11.96 12.21
CA VAL A 62 -23.15 -13.15 12.96
C VAL A 62 -22.06 -14.21 13.07
N ARG A 63 -21.29 -14.43 11.99
CA ARG A 63 -20.29 -15.50 11.91
C ARG A 63 -18.93 -15.12 12.47
N TYR A 64 -18.48 -13.89 12.21
CA TYR A 64 -17.08 -13.49 12.41
C TYR A 64 -16.89 -12.34 13.40
N GLU A 65 -17.87 -11.41 13.54
CA GLU A 65 -17.72 -10.26 14.44
C GLU A 65 -18.00 -10.61 15.90
N LYS A 66 -18.75 -11.70 16.19
CA LYS A 66 -19.12 -12.07 17.56
C LYS A 66 -18.09 -12.99 18.20
N GLY A 67 -17.29 -12.41 19.10
CA GLY A 67 -16.49 -13.17 20.08
C GLY A 67 -15.05 -13.48 19.70
N SER A 68 -14.56 -13.01 18.56
CA SER A 68 -13.15 -13.12 18.21
C SER A 68 -12.38 -11.90 18.74
N THR A 69 -11.33 -12.14 19.53
CA THR A 69 -10.35 -11.12 19.91
C THR A 69 -9.34 -10.85 18.78
N HIS A 70 -9.32 -11.70 17.76
CA HIS A 70 -8.48 -11.61 16.59
C HIS A 70 -9.36 -11.60 15.34
N GLU A 71 -9.41 -10.47 14.69
CA GLU A 71 -10.10 -10.31 13.42
C GLU A 71 -9.05 -10.20 12.32
N PRO A 72 -8.83 -11.24 11.49
CA PRO A 72 -7.81 -11.24 10.44
C PRO A 72 -7.85 -10.01 9.54
N GLN A 73 -9.06 -9.52 9.23
CA GLN A 73 -9.22 -8.33 8.41
C GLN A 73 -8.61 -7.06 9.04
N ILE A 74 -8.49 -6.98 10.38
CA ILE A 74 -7.90 -5.79 11.03
C ILE A 74 -6.43 -5.66 10.66
N VAL A 75 -5.71 -6.76 10.60
CA VAL A 75 -4.29 -6.78 10.21
C VAL A 75 -4.14 -6.29 8.77
N MET A 76 -4.95 -6.85 7.85
CA MET A 76 -4.96 -6.44 6.44
C MET A 76 -5.32 -4.97 6.30
N TRP A 77 -6.38 -4.59 7.00
CA TRP A 77 -6.90 -3.23 7.00
C TRP A 77 -5.84 -2.22 7.42
N THR A 78 -5.26 -2.39 8.62
CA THR A 78 -4.26 -1.47 9.15
C THR A 78 -3.02 -1.40 8.27
N THR A 79 -2.68 -2.50 7.60
CA THR A 79 -1.56 -2.56 6.68
C THR A 79 -1.80 -1.74 5.42
N PHE A 80 -2.93 -1.95 4.74
CA PHE A 80 -3.26 -1.20 3.52
C PHE A 80 -3.59 0.27 3.81
N GLU A 81 -4.22 0.58 4.96
CA GLU A 81 -4.36 1.96 5.43
C GLU A 81 -3.01 2.65 5.61
N SER A 82 -2.05 1.96 6.25
CA SER A 82 -0.70 2.50 6.45
C SER A 82 0.01 2.76 5.13
N LEU A 83 -0.08 1.86 4.16
CA LEU A 83 0.46 2.05 2.81
C LEU A 83 -0.17 3.26 2.12
N GLY A 84 -1.48 3.41 2.23
CA GLY A 84 -2.20 4.56 1.69
C GLY A 84 -1.75 5.89 2.30
N VAL A 85 -1.54 5.93 3.61
CA VAL A 85 -0.98 7.11 4.30
C VAL A 85 0.44 7.43 3.80
N LEU A 86 1.32 6.43 3.71
CA LEU A 86 2.70 6.61 3.23
C LEU A 86 2.72 7.15 1.80
N LEU A 87 1.85 6.63 0.93
CA LEU A 87 1.69 7.09 -0.43
C LEU A 87 1.17 8.53 -0.49
N ALA A 88 0.13 8.87 0.28
CA ALA A 88 -0.44 10.21 0.34
C ALA A 88 0.56 11.25 0.87
N LYS A 89 1.41 10.85 1.82
CA LYS A 89 2.51 11.69 2.34
C LYS A 89 3.74 11.72 1.44
N LYS A 90 3.72 11.06 0.28
CA LYS A 90 4.85 10.97 -0.67
C LYS A 90 6.12 10.38 -0.04
N LEU A 91 5.96 9.51 0.94
CA LEU A 91 7.05 8.78 1.57
C LEU A 91 7.43 7.53 0.78
N ILE A 92 6.51 7.03 -0.03
CA ILE A 92 6.73 5.96 -1.02
C ILE A 92 6.12 6.37 -2.36
N GLU A 93 6.61 5.79 -3.45
CA GLU A 93 6.02 5.89 -4.78
C GLU A 93 4.99 4.77 -4.98
N VAL A 94 4.01 4.99 -5.86
CA VAL A 94 2.94 4.04 -6.10
C VAL A 94 3.42 2.72 -6.70
N SER A 95 4.54 2.73 -7.42
CA SER A 95 5.18 1.52 -7.96
C SER A 95 5.52 0.52 -6.85
N ALA A 96 6.00 0.99 -5.70
CA ALA A 96 6.42 0.09 -4.63
C ALA A 96 5.29 -0.79 -4.07
N PRO A 97 4.13 -0.27 -3.60
CA PRO A 97 3.03 -1.12 -3.18
C PRO A 97 2.39 -1.88 -4.35
N TYR A 98 2.40 -1.32 -5.56
CA TYR A 98 1.89 -1.98 -6.74
C TYR A 98 2.72 -3.23 -7.08
N ASP A 99 4.03 -3.11 -7.23
CA ASP A 99 4.91 -4.22 -7.62
C ASP A 99 4.95 -5.35 -6.57
N LEU A 100 4.60 -5.06 -5.31
CA LEU A 100 4.64 -6.03 -4.22
C LEU A 100 3.28 -6.66 -3.90
N PHE A 101 2.16 -5.95 -4.09
CA PHE A 101 0.88 -6.32 -3.47
C PHE A 101 -0.36 -6.04 -4.33
N ASP A 102 -0.23 -5.71 -5.62
CA ASP A 102 -1.34 -5.26 -6.45
C ASP A 102 -2.56 -6.20 -6.40
N GLU A 103 -2.37 -7.47 -6.75
CA GLU A 103 -3.44 -8.46 -6.77
C GLU A 103 -4.04 -8.66 -5.37
N PHE A 104 -3.20 -8.81 -4.34
CA PHE A 104 -3.65 -9.02 -2.96
C PHE A 104 -4.44 -7.83 -2.43
N CYS A 105 -3.98 -6.60 -2.73
CA CYS A 105 -4.66 -5.38 -2.34
C CYS A 105 -6.00 -5.21 -3.05
N PHE A 106 -6.09 -5.54 -4.34
CA PHE A 106 -7.32 -5.45 -5.11
C PHE A 106 -8.35 -6.49 -4.66
N LEU A 107 -7.95 -7.74 -4.48
CA LEU A 107 -8.83 -8.80 -3.98
C LEU A 107 -9.35 -8.49 -2.58
N PHE A 108 -8.47 -8.01 -1.69
CA PHE A 108 -8.89 -7.57 -0.36
C PHE A 108 -9.93 -6.45 -0.45
N TRP A 109 -9.67 -5.41 -1.26
CA TRP A 109 -10.58 -4.28 -1.42
C TRP A 109 -11.95 -4.73 -1.96
N ASP A 110 -11.96 -5.54 -2.98
CA ASP A 110 -13.21 -6.01 -3.59
C ASP A 110 -14.06 -6.79 -2.58
N LYS A 111 -13.43 -7.63 -1.74
CA LYS A 111 -14.12 -8.35 -0.67
C LYS A 111 -14.53 -7.43 0.48
N ALA A 112 -13.67 -6.53 0.91
CA ALA A 112 -13.89 -5.68 2.08
C ALA A 112 -14.86 -4.51 1.81
N SER A 113 -15.14 -4.16 0.55
CA SER A 113 -15.90 -2.95 0.17
C SER A 113 -17.25 -2.82 0.87
N LEU A 114 -18.02 -3.91 0.99
CA LEU A 114 -19.30 -3.91 1.69
C LEU A 114 -19.16 -3.60 3.19
N LEU A 115 -18.13 -4.14 3.83
CA LEU A 115 -17.85 -3.87 5.24
C LEU A 115 -17.40 -2.42 5.44
N ILE A 116 -16.66 -1.88 4.50
CA ILE A 116 -16.20 -0.50 4.51
C ILE A 116 -17.40 0.45 4.45
N GLU A 117 -18.31 0.23 3.52
CA GLU A 117 -19.55 1.03 3.41
C GLU A 117 -20.36 0.98 4.71
N TYR A 118 -20.54 -0.20 5.29
CA TYR A 118 -21.21 -0.35 6.58
C TYR A 118 -20.48 0.41 7.70
N LYS A 119 -19.15 0.28 7.81
CA LYS A 119 -18.38 0.98 8.85
C LYS A 119 -18.42 2.49 8.64
N ARG A 120 -18.45 2.99 7.41
CA ARG A 120 -18.58 4.42 7.08
C ARG A 120 -19.89 5.02 7.53
N SER A 121 -20.96 4.25 7.64
CA SER A 121 -22.22 4.74 8.23
C SER A 121 -22.07 5.19 9.69
N LYS A 122 -21.02 4.71 10.37
CA LYS A 122 -20.69 5.05 11.78
C LYS A 122 -19.45 5.93 11.90
N VAL A 123 -18.46 5.72 11.03
CA VAL A 123 -17.18 6.42 10.99
C VAL A 123 -16.93 6.86 9.55
N PRO A 124 -17.29 8.09 9.17
CA PRO A 124 -17.27 8.53 7.77
C PRO A 124 -15.93 8.35 7.04
N ASP A 125 -14.83 8.51 7.77
CA ASP A 125 -13.48 8.43 7.21
C ASP A 125 -12.89 7.02 7.25
N TYR A 126 -13.72 5.99 7.56
CA TYR A 126 -13.23 4.62 7.62
C TYR A 126 -12.76 4.15 6.24
N GLY A 127 -11.50 3.69 6.15
CA GLY A 127 -10.94 3.11 4.93
C GLY A 127 -10.57 4.08 3.82
N ILE A 128 -10.46 5.36 4.09
CA ILE A 128 -10.15 6.37 3.07
C ILE A 128 -8.76 6.18 2.47
N TRP A 129 -7.80 5.73 3.27
CA TRP A 129 -6.42 5.57 2.80
C TRP A 129 -6.24 4.29 1.99
N THR A 130 -6.94 3.21 2.34
CA THR A 130 -6.97 2.00 1.51
C THR A 130 -7.64 2.28 0.17
N GLU A 131 -8.77 3.00 0.18
CA GLU A 131 -9.42 3.43 -1.06
C GLU A 131 -8.50 4.29 -1.93
N TYR A 132 -7.82 5.25 -1.32
CA TYR A 132 -6.84 6.08 -2.01
C TYR A 132 -5.71 5.23 -2.60
N LEU A 133 -5.16 4.29 -1.84
CA LEU A 133 -4.12 3.36 -2.30
C LEU A 133 -4.59 2.58 -3.52
N VAL A 134 -5.74 1.90 -3.41
CA VAL A 134 -6.32 1.08 -4.50
C VAL A 134 -6.55 1.92 -5.75
N LYS A 135 -7.12 3.11 -5.60
CA LYS A 135 -7.33 4.04 -6.72
C LYS A 135 -6.01 4.37 -7.42
N ARG A 136 -4.98 4.75 -6.65
CA ARG A 136 -3.67 5.12 -7.20
C ARG A 136 -2.98 3.93 -7.88
N MET A 137 -3.10 2.73 -7.31
CA MET A 137 -2.56 1.52 -7.92
C MET A 137 -3.29 1.13 -9.22
N LYS A 138 -4.62 1.27 -9.28
CA LYS A 138 -5.39 1.06 -10.51
C LYS A 138 -5.02 2.07 -11.61
N GLU A 139 -4.83 3.34 -11.26
CA GLU A 139 -4.34 4.37 -12.19
C GLU A 139 -2.94 4.04 -12.71
N TYR A 140 -2.05 3.59 -11.84
CA TYR A 140 -0.70 3.18 -12.19
C TYR A 140 -0.70 1.95 -13.11
N HIS A 141 -1.50 0.93 -12.80
CA HIS A 141 -1.69 -0.26 -13.63
C HIS A 141 -2.15 0.10 -15.05
N ALA A 142 -3.12 0.99 -15.18
CA ALA A 142 -3.63 1.43 -16.48
C ALA A 142 -2.56 2.15 -17.32
N ALA A 143 -1.64 2.87 -16.68
CA ALA A 143 -0.55 3.58 -17.34
C ALA A 143 0.69 2.68 -17.61
N HIS A 144 0.85 1.58 -16.87
CA HIS A 144 2.01 0.68 -16.92
C HIS A 144 1.55 -0.79 -16.95
N PRO A 145 0.96 -1.26 -18.06
CA PRO A 145 0.52 -2.66 -18.16
C PRO A 145 1.74 -3.60 -18.11
N TYR A 146 1.59 -4.74 -17.43
CA TYR A 146 2.66 -5.75 -17.23
C TYR A 146 3.38 -6.16 -18.53
N SER A 147 2.66 -6.16 -19.64
CA SER A 147 3.25 -6.49 -20.96
C SER A 147 4.37 -5.54 -21.37
N GLU A 148 4.34 -4.28 -20.94
CA GLU A 148 5.39 -3.28 -21.22
C GLU A 148 6.55 -3.40 -20.25
N THR A 149 6.27 -3.65 -18.98
CA THR A 149 7.29 -3.88 -17.95
C THR A 149 8.14 -5.11 -18.29
N LEU A 150 7.51 -6.22 -18.70
CA LEU A 150 8.22 -7.42 -19.10
C LEU A 150 9.10 -7.21 -20.36
N LYS A 151 8.67 -6.38 -21.31
CA LYS A 151 9.49 -6.04 -22.48
C LYS A 151 10.74 -5.24 -22.09
N GLN A 152 10.63 -4.32 -21.11
CA GLN A 152 11.77 -3.54 -20.62
C GLN A 152 12.78 -4.39 -19.86
N LEU A 153 12.33 -5.41 -19.12
CA LEU A 153 13.20 -6.32 -18.38
C LEU A 153 13.90 -7.37 -19.25
N SER A 154 13.39 -7.60 -20.46
CA SER A 154 13.94 -8.56 -21.43
C SER A 154 14.84 -7.93 -22.49
N ALA A 155 15.01 -6.63 -22.49
CA ALA A 155 15.89 -5.85 -23.37
C ALA A 155 17.24 -5.53 -22.73
#